data_e91783b0bdb425cfa75dfedc0f4174ee
#
_entry.id   e91783b0bdb425cfa75dfedc0f4174ee
#
_cell.length_a   1.000
_cell.length_b   1.000
_cell.length_c   1.000
_cell.angle_alpha   90.00
_cell.angle_beta   90.00
_cell.angle_gamma   90.00
#
_symmetry.space_group_name_H-M   'P 1'
#
loop_
_entity.id
_entity.type
_entity.pdbx_description
1 polymer ?
#
loop_
_entity_poly.entity_id
_entity_poly.type
_entity_poly.pdbx_seq_one_letter_code
_entity_poly.pdbx_strand_id
1 'polypeptide(L)'
;VCALAHLGGHPVAVVANQPQVMAGSIDSDAADKAAHFIMVADAFHLPIVFLADNPGMLPGSRSERDGVLLSGARMFTAQTTATTIKLHLTLRKAYGFGSMVMSLLGFDDQVATFGYPGATMGAMSAGALSRAAKADAELSDRLHDAELRASFNSAENLGFDELIDPRETRTALLGALRHGLHRRQAAAEPVLRTAILP
;
A
#
# COMPACT_ATOMS: atom_id res chain seq x y z
N VAL A 1 -0.61 11.12 0.46
CA VAL A 1 -1.95 11.75 0.39
C VAL A 1 -2.91 10.96 1.25
N CYS A 2 -3.69 11.66 2.11
CA CYS A 2 -4.82 11.10 2.83
C CYS A 2 -6.06 11.94 2.48
N ALA A 3 -7.14 11.30 2.03
CA ALA A 3 -8.33 12.00 1.58
C ALA A 3 -9.61 11.21 1.84
N LEU A 4 -10.70 11.93 2.09
CA LEU A 4 -12.05 11.36 2.04
C LEU A 4 -12.59 11.51 0.62
N ALA A 5 -13.23 10.48 0.11
CA ALA A 5 -13.75 10.43 -1.26
C ALA A 5 -15.05 9.63 -1.34
N HIS A 6 -15.62 9.60 -2.53
CA HIS A 6 -16.74 8.71 -2.85
C HIS A 6 -16.38 7.82 -4.04
N LEU A 7 -16.53 6.52 -3.86
CA LEU A 7 -16.37 5.52 -4.92
C LEU A 7 -17.74 4.92 -5.25
N GLY A 8 -18.30 5.30 -6.40
CA GLY A 8 -19.64 4.85 -6.80
C GLY A 8 -20.75 5.23 -5.81
N GLY A 9 -20.64 6.38 -5.13
CA GLY A 9 -21.59 6.84 -4.12
C GLY A 9 -21.28 6.39 -2.69
N HIS A 10 -20.38 5.42 -2.51
CA HIS A 10 -19.97 4.95 -1.18
C HIS A 10 -18.84 5.82 -0.63
N PRO A 11 -18.93 6.33 0.61
CA PRO A 11 -17.83 7.06 1.24
C PRO A 11 -16.65 6.13 1.50
N VAL A 12 -15.45 6.60 1.19
CA VAL A 12 -14.20 5.85 1.38
C VAL A 12 -13.09 6.79 1.88
N ALA A 13 -12.14 6.22 2.60
CA ALA A 13 -10.87 6.85 2.92
C ALA A 13 -9.83 6.40 1.87
N VAL A 14 -9.00 7.33 1.40
CA VAL A 14 -7.94 7.04 0.43
C VAL A 14 -6.59 7.35 1.06
N VAL A 15 -5.67 6.38 1.03
CA VAL A 15 -4.26 6.54 1.40
C VAL A 15 -3.43 6.29 0.16
N ALA A 16 -2.72 7.30 -0.32
CA ALA A 16 -1.97 7.22 -1.57
C ALA A 16 -0.59 7.85 -1.47
N ASN A 17 0.39 7.27 -2.16
CA ASN A 17 1.68 7.88 -2.34
C ASN A 17 1.61 9.06 -3.33
N GLN A 18 2.54 10.02 -3.21
CA GLN A 18 2.68 11.13 -4.14
C GLN A 18 4.08 11.08 -4.79
N PRO A 19 4.21 10.46 -5.97
CA PRO A 19 5.51 10.25 -6.60
C PRO A 19 6.26 11.53 -6.99
N GLN A 20 5.56 12.66 -7.11
CA GLN A 20 6.20 13.96 -7.37
C GLN A 20 6.98 14.49 -6.16
N VAL A 21 6.70 13.96 -4.97
CA VAL A 21 7.41 14.32 -3.74
C VAL A 21 8.26 13.13 -3.31
N MET A 22 9.57 13.30 -3.26
CA MET A 22 10.56 12.27 -2.88
C MET A 22 10.31 10.91 -3.58
N ALA A 23 9.91 10.94 -4.85
CA ALA A 23 9.55 9.77 -5.65
C ALA A 23 8.46 8.86 -5.02
N GLY A 24 7.68 9.37 -4.06
CA GLY A 24 6.69 8.62 -3.31
C GLY A 24 7.23 7.91 -2.07
N SER A 25 8.49 8.13 -1.68
CA SER A 25 9.06 7.58 -0.44
C SER A 25 8.24 8.01 0.77
N ILE A 26 8.16 7.13 1.74
CA ILE A 26 7.41 7.38 2.97
C ILE A 26 8.41 7.80 4.06
N ASP A 27 8.32 9.05 4.51
CA ASP A 27 9.05 9.57 5.66
C ASP A 27 8.24 9.40 6.97
N SER A 28 8.80 9.82 8.09
CA SER A 28 8.17 9.73 9.41
C SER A 28 6.84 10.49 9.46
N ASP A 29 6.80 11.73 8.96
CA ASP A 29 5.59 12.56 9.00
C ASP A 29 4.48 11.97 8.12
N ALA A 30 4.82 11.45 6.95
CA ALA A 30 3.87 10.78 6.07
C ALA A 30 3.31 9.51 6.69
N ALA A 31 4.16 8.71 7.34
CA ALA A 31 3.75 7.48 8.02
C ALA A 31 2.85 7.78 9.23
N ASP A 32 3.21 8.72 10.09
CA ASP A 32 2.41 9.11 11.26
C ASP A 32 1.06 9.71 10.84
N LYS A 33 1.07 10.56 9.81
CA LYS A 33 -0.18 11.08 9.24
C LYS A 33 -1.08 9.98 8.70
N ALA A 34 -0.52 9.02 7.98
CA ALA A 34 -1.30 7.91 7.43
C ALA A 34 -1.81 6.99 8.54
N ALA A 35 -0.99 6.68 9.55
CA ALA A 35 -1.40 5.88 10.70
C ALA A 35 -2.61 6.51 11.41
N HIS A 36 -2.53 7.80 11.72
CA HIS A 36 -3.64 8.52 12.35
C HIS A 36 -4.90 8.51 11.47
N PHE A 37 -4.75 8.77 10.18
CA PHE A 37 -5.89 8.79 9.24
C PHE A 37 -6.55 7.41 9.10
N ILE A 38 -5.77 6.33 9.04
CA ILE A 38 -6.26 4.95 9.01
C ILE A 38 -7.07 4.64 10.27
N MET A 39 -6.56 5.03 11.45
CA MET A 39 -7.27 4.82 12.73
C MET A 39 -8.61 5.56 12.76
N VAL A 40 -8.64 6.80 12.27
CA VAL A 40 -9.89 7.58 12.18
C VAL A 40 -10.85 6.92 11.20
N ALA A 41 -10.38 6.51 10.02
CA ALA A 41 -11.22 5.82 9.04
C ALA A 41 -11.81 4.53 9.60
N ASP A 42 -11.00 3.73 10.30
CA ASP A 42 -11.44 2.50 10.94
C ASP A 42 -12.47 2.76 12.06
N ALA A 43 -12.26 3.79 12.88
CA ALA A 43 -13.19 4.17 13.95
C ALA A 43 -14.58 4.55 13.40
N PHE A 44 -14.64 5.15 12.22
CA PHE A 44 -15.89 5.49 11.53
C PHE A 44 -16.33 4.41 10.52
N HIS A 45 -15.67 3.26 10.52
CA HIS A 45 -15.97 2.15 9.62
C HIS A 45 -15.91 2.52 8.12
N LEU A 46 -15.11 3.50 7.75
CA LEU A 46 -14.93 3.87 6.35
C LEU A 46 -14.03 2.85 5.66
N PRO A 47 -14.43 2.27 4.53
CA PRO A 47 -13.55 1.46 3.72
C PRO A 47 -12.30 2.24 3.32
N ILE A 48 -11.13 1.58 3.32
CA ILE A 48 -9.85 2.23 3.01
C ILE A 48 -9.34 1.71 1.66
N VAL A 49 -9.01 2.63 0.76
CA VAL A 49 -8.38 2.34 -0.53
C VAL A 49 -6.93 2.79 -0.48
N PHE A 50 -6.01 1.85 -0.59
CA PHE A 50 -4.57 2.09 -0.68
C PHE A 50 -4.15 2.14 -2.15
N LEU A 51 -3.52 3.25 -2.55
CA LEU A 51 -2.96 3.44 -3.89
C LEU A 51 -1.44 3.56 -3.77
N ALA A 52 -0.74 2.47 -4.08
CA ALA A 52 0.70 2.37 -3.85
C ALA A 52 1.50 2.76 -5.10
N ASP A 53 2.41 3.70 -4.93
CA ASP A 53 3.47 4.06 -5.87
C ASP A 53 4.66 4.61 -5.08
N ASN A 54 5.44 3.71 -4.46
CA ASN A 54 6.54 4.10 -3.58
C ASN A 54 7.78 3.22 -3.75
N PRO A 55 8.99 3.79 -3.58
CA PRO A 55 10.25 3.04 -3.60
C PRO A 55 10.59 2.41 -2.23
N GLY A 56 9.73 2.58 -1.22
CA GLY A 56 9.98 2.15 0.16
C GLY A 56 9.87 3.28 1.16
N MET A 57 10.27 3.00 2.40
CA MET A 57 10.49 4.04 3.41
C MET A 57 11.70 4.89 3.03
N LEU A 58 11.70 6.17 3.42
CA LEU A 58 12.80 7.08 3.11
C LEU A 58 14.09 6.62 3.81
N PRO A 59 15.14 6.24 3.06
CA PRO A 59 16.38 5.78 3.66
C PRO A 59 17.27 6.96 4.08
N GLY A 60 18.26 6.66 4.93
CA GLY A 60 19.33 7.58 5.27
C GLY A 60 19.39 7.92 6.76
N SER A 61 20.59 8.29 7.22
CA SER A 61 20.88 8.51 8.64
C SER A 61 20.05 9.64 9.28
N ARG A 62 19.60 10.63 8.49
CA ARG A 62 18.68 11.65 8.97
C ARG A 62 17.30 11.06 9.22
N SER A 63 16.75 10.34 8.25
CA SER A 63 15.45 9.68 8.34
C SER A 63 15.39 8.69 9.49
N GLU A 64 16.49 7.93 9.71
CA GLU A 64 16.60 7.02 10.85
C GLU A 64 16.57 7.76 12.19
N ARG A 65 17.28 8.89 12.31
CA ARG A 65 17.23 9.74 13.51
C ARG A 65 15.85 10.38 13.73
N ASP A 66 15.14 10.67 12.64
CA ASP A 66 13.78 11.22 12.69
C ASP A 66 12.72 10.11 13.00
N GLY A 67 13.17 8.87 13.22
CA GLY A 67 12.33 7.76 13.68
C GLY A 67 11.47 7.09 12.61
N VAL A 68 11.90 7.11 11.34
CA VAL A 68 11.14 6.58 10.21
C VAL A 68 10.65 5.14 10.39
N LEU A 69 11.46 4.27 11.01
CA LEU A 69 11.07 2.88 11.26
C LEU A 69 9.98 2.78 12.31
N LEU A 70 10.02 3.63 13.35
CA LEU A 70 9.01 3.68 14.39
C LEU A 70 7.67 4.19 13.82
N SER A 71 7.71 5.28 13.06
CA SER A 71 6.53 5.81 12.38
C SER A 71 5.97 4.81 11.35
N GLY A 72 6.86 4.11 10.63
CA GLY A 72 6.47 3.02 9.74
C GLY A 72 5.79 1.86 10.49
N ALA A 73 6.31 1.48 11.66
CA ALA A 73 5.69 0.45 12.49
C ALA A 73 4.29 0.87 12.98
N ARG A 74 4.10 2.15 13.33
CA ARG A 74 2.77 2.69 13.67
C ARG A 74 1.80 2.57 12.50
N MET A 75 2.22 2.99 11.30
CA MET A 75 1.39 2.88 10.10
C MET A 75 1.07 1.42 9.77
N PHE A 76 2.06 0.52 9.89
CA PHE A 76 1.87 -0.91 9.70
C PHE A 76 0.86 -1.47 10.69
N THR A 77 1.00 -1.16 11.98
CA THR A 77 0.06 -1.59 13.02
C THR A 77 -1.33 -1.04 12.74
N ALA A 78 -1.46 0.25 12.41
CA ALA A 78 -2.75 0.86 12.11
C ALA A 78 -3.48 0.13 10.97
N GLN A 79 -2.78 -0.20 9.88
CA GLN A 79 -3.44 -0.85 8.75
C GLN A 79 -3.68 -2.36 8.99
N THR A 80 -2.84 -3.06 9.75
CA THR A 80 -3.04 -4.49 10.04
C THR A 80 -4.13 -4.74 11.07
N THR A 81 -4.29 -3.82 12.03
CA THR A 81 -5.34 -3.94 13.07
C THR A 81 -6.67 -3.28 12.69
N ALA A 82 -6.72 -2.56 11.56
CA ALA A 82 -7.96 -1.98 11.07
C ALA A 82 -8.96 -3.08 10.68
N THR A 83 -10.18 -2.97 11.19
CA THR A 83 -11.28 -3.93 11.00
C THR A 83 -12.24 -3.50 9.89
N THR A 84 -12.00 -2.34 9.27
CA THR A 84 -12.78 -1.91 8.12
C THR A 84 -12.27 -2.56 6.84
N ILE A 85 -13.11 -2.53 5.80
CA ILE A 85 -12.78 -3.05 4.47
C ILE A 85 -11.52 -2.35 3.93
N LYS A 86 -10.56 -3.13 3.46
CA LYS A 86 -9.35 -2.64 2.80
C LYS A 86 -9.28 -3.12 1.36
N LEU A 87 -8.91 -2.20 0.47
CA LEU A 87 -8.62 -2.45 -0.94
C LEU A 87 -7.23 -1.92 -1.24
N HIS A 88 -6.43 -2.68 -1.96
CA HIS A 88 -5.10 -2.26 -2.38
C HIS A 88 -4.99 -2.23 -3.90
N LEU A 89 -4.27 -1.25 -4.43
CA LEU A 89 -3.85 -1.19 -5.83
C LEU A 89 -2.41 -0.70 -5.93
N THR A 90 -1.55 -1.53 -6.50
CA THR A 90 -0.20 -1.13 -6.91
C THR A 90 -0.27 -0.48 -8.30
N LEU A 91 0.01 0.84 -8.35
CA LEU A 91 -0.06 1.62 -9.58
C LEU A 91 1.17 1.42 -10.46
N ARG A 92 2.37 1.56 -9.89
CA ARG A 92 3.62 1.50 -10.63
C ARG A 92 4.73 0.76 -9.89
N LYS A 93 4.97 1.09 -8.62
CA LYS A 93 6.05 0.49 -7.83
C LYS A 93 5.65 0.34 -6.37
N ALA A 94 6.09 -0.75 -5.75
CA ALA A 94 5.87 -1.03 -4.35
C ALA A 94 7.06 -1.82 -3.79
N TYR A 95 7.96 -1.16 -3.06
CA TYR A 95 9.17 -1.79 -2.58
C TYR A 95 9.31 -1.81 -1.06
N GLY A 96 9.90 -2.88 -0.57
CA GLY A 96 10.33 -3.06 0.80
C GLY A 96 9.22 -2.85 1.82
N PHE A 97 9.58 -2.32 2.99
CA PHE A 97 8.62 -2.07 4.07
C PHE A 97 7.55 -1.04 3.68
N GLY A 98 7.87 -0.10 2.77
CA GLY A 98 6.90 0.86 2.24
C GLY A 98 5.71 0.20 1.54
N SER A 99 5.91 -0.94 0.85
CA SER A 99 4.81 -1.70 0.25
C SER A 99 3.93 -2.36 1.30
N MET A 100 4.53 -2.86 2.38
CA MET A 100 3.81 -3.53 3.47
C MET A 100 2.92 -2.55 4.24
N VAL A 101 3.42 -1.35 4.55
CA VAL A 101 2.61 -0.32 5.23
C VAL A 101 1.49 0.23 4.35
N MET A 102 1.62 0.11 3.03
CA MET A 102 0.57 0.43 2.06
C MET A 102 -0.39 -0.74 1.78
N SER A 103 -0.41 -1.75 2.65
CA SER A 103 -1.36 -2.89 2.58
C SER A 103 -1.20 -3.79 1.35
N LEU A 104 0.02 -3.95 0.81
CA LEU A 104 0.27 -4.88 -0.30
C LEU A 104 0.05 -6.33 0.12
N LEU A 105 0.45 -6.69 1.34
CA LEU A 105 0.18 -8.02 1.89
C LEU A 105 -1.24 -8.06 2.43
N GLY A 106 -2.01 -9.06 2.01
CA GLY A 106 -3.38 -9.27 2.45
C GLY A 106 -3.42 -9.65 3.94
N PHE A 107 -3.91 -8.72 4.76
CA PHE A 107 -4.25 -8.95 6.16
C PHE A 107 -5.77 -9.00 6.32
N ASP A 108 -6.24 -9.30 7.53
CA ASP A 108 -7.65 -9.38 7.86
C ASP A 108 -8.45 -8.18 7.29
N ASP A 109 -9.65 -8.45 6.82
CA ASP A 109 -10.56 -7.50 6.18
C ASP A 109 -10.06 -6.86 4.87
N GLN A 110 -8.95 -7.34 4.29
CA GLN A 110 -8.58 -6.98 2.94
C GLN A 110 -9.40 -7.79 1.93
N VAL A 111 -10.19 -7.08 1.14
CA VAL A 111 -11.15 -7.68 0.21
C VAL A 111 -10.52 -7.95 -1.15
N ALA A 112 -9.62 -7.07 -1.58
CA ALA A 112 -8.91 -7.25 -2.83
C ALA A 112 -7.55 -6.54 -2.85
N THR A 113 -6.59 -7.17 -3.51
CA THR A 113 -5.25 -6.67 -3.80
C THR A 113 -5.04 -6.67 -5.30
N PHE A 114 -5.04 -5.49 -5.91
CA PHE A 114 -4.87 -5.33 -7.35
C PHE A 114 -3.48 -4.80 -7.70
N GLY A 115 -3.04 -5.10 -8.92
CA GLY A 115 -1.86 -4.50 -9.53
C GLY A 115 -2.11 -4.12 -10.98
N TYR A 116 -1.36 -3.13 -11.49
CA TYR A 116 -1.31 -2.92 -12.94
C TYR A 116 -0.28 -3.85 -13.58
N PRO A 117 -0.55 -4.35 -14.80
CA PRO A 117 0.49 -4.99 -15.60
C PRO A 117 1.69 -4.04 -15.77
N GLY A 118 2.89 -4.52 -15.47
CA GLY A 118 4.10 -3.69 -15.47
C GLY A 118 4.38 -2.92 -14.18
N ALA A 119 3.56 -3.09 -13.14
CA ALA A 119 3.95 -2.66 -11.80
C ALA A 119 5.18 -3.43 -11.31
N THR A 120 6.13 -2.72 -10.72
CA THR A 120 7.37 -3.31 -10.19
C THR A 120 7.31 -3.42 -8.68
N MET A 121 7.88 -4.48 -8.13
CA MET A 121 7.85 -4.75 -6.69
C MET A 121 9.00 -5.65 -6.25
N GLY A 122 9.23 -5.68 -4.96
CA GLY A 122 10.27 -6.49 -4.35
C GLY A 122 10.81 -5.89 -3.06
N ALA A 123 11.90 -6.46 -2.55
CA ALA A 123 12.57 -5.89 -1.39
C ALA A 123 13.20 -4.52 -1.71
N MET A 124 13.75 -4.37 -2.91
CA MET A 124 14.31 -3.14 -3.45
C MET A 124 14.30 -3.19 -4.99
N SER A 125 14.47 -2.06 -5.66
CA SER A 125 14.53 -2.01 -7.13
C SER A 125 15.75 -2.76 -7.68
N ALA A 126 15.66 -3.26 -8.92
CA ALA A 126 16.74 -3.95 -9.60
C ALA A 126 18.04 -3.14 -9.61
N GLY A 127 17.98 -1.85 -9.88
CA GLY A 127 19.14 -0.97 -9.85
C GLY A 127 19.75 -0.78 -8.45
N ALA A 128 18.94 -0.81 -7.39
CA ALA A 128 19.48 -0.78 -6.01
C ALA A 128 20.10 -2.11 -5.63
N LEU A 129 19.47 -3.22 -6.02
CA LEU A 129 19.99 -4.58 -5.78
C LEU A 129 21.28 -4.83 -6.53
N SER A 130 21.37 -4.43 -7.81
CA SER A 130 22.60 -4.53 -8.61
C SER A 130 23.76 -3.80 -7.96
N ARG A 131 23.54 -2.59 -7.46
CA ARG A 131 24.59 -1.84 -6.74
C ARG A 131 24.99 -2.50 -5.42
N ALA A 132 24.02 -2.97 -4.64
CA ALA A 132 24.27 -3.62 -3.36
C ALA A 132 25.04 -4.95 -3.54
N ALA A 133 24.70 -5.73 -4.55
CA ALA A 133 25.34 -7.01 -4.88
C ALA A 133 26.63 -6.85 -5.68
N LYS A 134 27.00 -5.62 -6.09
CA LYS A 134 28.10 -5.37 -7.03
C LYS A 134 27.98 -6.26 -8.29
N ALA A 135 26.76 -6.36 -8.81
CA ALA A 135 26.42 -7.20 -9.93
C ALA A 135 27.19 -6.81 -11.19
N ASP A 136 27.62 -7.79 -11.97
CA ASP A 136 28.09 -7.58 -13.34
C ASP A 136 26.92 -7.22 -14.28
N ALA A 137 27.21 -6.99 -15.54
CA ALA A 137 26.21 -6.58 -16.53
C ALA A 137 25.13 -7.68 -16.71
N GLU A 138 25.54 -8.95 -16.80
CA GLU A 138 24.62 -10.06 -17.03
C GLU A 138 23.64 -10.23 -15.85
N LEU A 139 24.14 -10.20 -14.62
CA LEU A 139 23.30 -10.27 -13.44
C LEU A 139 22.38 -9.05 -13.32
N SER A 140 22.87 -7.85 -13.66
CA SER A 140 22.09 -6.61 -13.65
C SER A 140 20.93 -6.69 -14.63
N ASP A 141 21.16 -7.19 -15.85
CA ASP A 141 20.11 -7.37 -16.87
C ASP A 141 19.07 -8.39 -16.40
N ARG A 142 19.50 -9.51 -15.84
CA ARG A 142 18.58 -10.52 -15.26
C ARG A 142 17.71 -9.96 -14.13
N LEU A 143 18.28 -9.14 -13.27
CA LEU A 143 17.54 -8.48 -12.19
C LEU A 143 16.51 -7.51 -12.74
N HIS A 144 16.86 -6.77 -13.79
CA HIS A 144 15.94 -5.85 -14.45
C HIS A 144 14.79 -6.59 -15.16
N ASP A 145 15.09 -7.67 -15.87
CA ASP A 145 14.06 -8.51 -16.49
C ASP A 145 13.12 -9.13 -15.45
N ALA A 146 13.66 -9.56 -14.31
CA ALA A 146 12.83 -10.06 -13.20
C ALA A 146 11.93 -8.98 -12.61
N GLU A 147 12.43 -7.74 -12.48
CA GLU A 147 11.65 -6.59 -12.02
C GLU A 147 10.50 -6.26 -12.98
N LEU A 148 10.73 -6.29 -14.29
CA LEU A 148 9.68 -6.05 -15.29
C LEU A 148 8.56 -7.12 -15.29
N ARG A 149 8.86 -8.32 -14.82
CA ARG A 149 7.91 -9.42 -14.68
C ARG A 149 7.28 -9.52 -13.28
N ALA A 150 7.67 -8.64 -12.36
CA ALA A 150 7.32 -8.78 -10.95
C ALA A 150 5.81 -8.82 -10.69
N SER A 151 5.01 -8.02 -11.40
CA SER A 151 3.55 -8.03 -11.25
C SER A 151 2.92 -9.37 -11.68
N PHE A 152 3.39 -9.94 -12.80
CA PHE A 152 2.91 -11.24 -13.28
C PHE A 152 3.33 -12.36 -12.34
N ASN A 153 4.59 -12.38 -11.93
CA ASN A 153 5.11 -13.37 -10.97
C ASN A 153 4.35 -13.27 -9.62
N SER A 154 4.02 -12.06 -9.19
CA SER A 154 3.24 -11.87 -7.96
C SER A 154 1.82 -12.41 -8.12
N ALA A 155 1.17 -12.17 -9.25
CA ALA A 155 -0.16 -12.69 -9.53
C ALA A 155 -0.17 -14.23 -9.61
N GLU A 156 0.82 -14.84 -10.26
CA GLU A 156 1.00 -16.29 -10.31
C GLU A 156 1.17 -16.92 -8.93
N ASN A 157 1.74 -16.19 -7.97
CA ASN A 157 1.95 -16.64 -6.60
C ASN A 157 0.91 -16.07 -5.61
N LEU A 158 -0.26 -15.68 -6.11
CA LEU A 158 -1.39 -15.16 -5.30
C LEU A 158 -1.05 -13.90 -4.49
N GLY A 159 -0.05 -13.13 -4.89
CA GLY A 159 0.27 -11.84 -4.28
C GLY A 159 -0.66 -10.70 -4.77
N PHE A 160 -1.31 -10.92 -5.92
CA PHE A 160 -2.44 -10.11 -6.41
C PHE A 160 -3.62 -11.02 -6.68
N ASP A 161 -4.82 -10.55 -6.33
CA ASP A 161 -6.06 -11.21 -6.73
C ASP A 161 -6.31 -11.04 -8.24
N GLU A 162 -5.92 -9.88 -8.79
CA GLU A 162 -6.08 -9.58 -10.21
C GLU A 162 -5.10 -8.51 -10.68
N LEU A 163 -4.59 -8.67 -11.92
CA LEU A 163 -3.93 -7.59 -12.67
C LEU A 163 -4.98 -6.90 -13.54
N ILE A 164 -5.23 -5.64 -13.27
CA ILE A 164 -6.30 -4.88 -13.92
C ILE A 164 -5.77 -3.88 -14.94
N ASP A 165 -6.52 -3.64 -16.01
CA ASP A 165 -6.25 -2.53 -16.93
C ASP A 165 -6.47 -1.19 -16.19
N PRO A 166 -5.56 -0.21 -16.29
CA PRO A 166 -5.74 1.11 -15.69
C PRO A 166 -7.08 1.78 -16.02
N ARG A 167 -7.66 1.50 -17.18
CA ARG A 167 -8.99 2.00 -17.59
C ARG A 167 -10.14 1.41 -16.77
N GLU A 168 -9.94 0.23 -16.18
CA GLU A 168 -10.92 -0.49 -15.39
C GLU A 168 -10.81 -0.24 -13.88
N THR A 169 -9.83 0.55 -13.46
CA THR A 169 -9.53 0.82 -12.04
C THR A 169 -10.76 1.11 -11.21
N ARG A 170 -11.59 2.04 -11.67
CA ARG A 170 -12.80 2.42 -10.94
C ARG A 170 -13.80 1.27 -10.83
N THR A 171 -13.96 0.50 -11.89
CA THR A 171 -14.90 -0.63 -11.95
C THR A 171 -14.46 -1.76 -11.05
N ALA A 172 -13.16 -2.12 -11.10
CA ALA A 172 -12.58 -3.18 -10.27
C ALA A 172 -12.67 -2.82 -8.77
N LEU A 173 -12.20 -1.61 -8.39
CA LEU A 173 -12.27 -1.16 -7.00
C LEU A 173 -13.72 -1.07 -6.49
N LEU A 174 -14.66 -0.59 -7.31
CA LEU A 174 -16.08 -0.51 -6.93
C LEU A 174 -16.71 -1.91 -6.80
N GLY A 175 -16.37 -2.84 -7.68
CA GLY A 175 -16.81 -4.24 -7.60
C GLY A 175 -16.35 -4.89 -6.30
N ALA A 176 -15.05 -4.80 -6.00
CA ALA A 176 -14.48 -5.33 -4.77
C ALA A 176 -15.08 -4.65 -3.50
N LEU A 177 -15.25 -3.31 -3.54
CA LEU A 177 -15.90 -2.60 -2.44
C LEU A 177 -17.31 -3.13 -2.16
N ARG A 178 -18.11 -3.31 -3.20
CA ARG A 178 -19.47 -3.85 -3.06
C ARG A 178 -19.48 -5.26 -2.45
N HIS A 179 -18.58 -6.14 -2.86
CA HIS A 179 -18.43 -7.46 -2.26
C HIS A 179 -18.07 -7.38 -0.76
N GLY A 180 -17.16 -6.48 -0.39
CA GLY A 180 -16.81 -6.24 1.00
C GLY A 180 -17.98 -5.70 1.83
N LEU A 181 -18.75 -4.76 1.28
CA LEU A 181 -19.90 -4.17 1.96
C LEU A 181 -21.00 -5.21 2.27
N HIS A 182 -21.20 -6.21 1.42
CA HIS A 182 -22.16 -7.30 1.71
C HIS A 182 -21.77 -8.15 2.91
N ARG A 183 -20.48 -8.23 3.22
CA ARG A 183 -19.97 -9.00 4.39
C ARG A 183 -20.01 -8.20 5.67
N ARG A 184 -20.18 -6.88 5.60
CA ARG A 184 -20.13 -5.98 6.73
C ARG A 184 -21.45 -6.02 7.48
N GLN A 185 -21.40 -6.34 8.77
CA GLN A 185 -22.51 -6.03 9.69
C GLN A 185 -22.51 -4.50 9.87
N ALA A 186 -23.66 -3.87 9.66
CA ALA A 186 -23.81 -2.44 9.81
C ALA A 186 -23.59 -2.04 11.29
N ALA A 187 -22.37 -1.63 11.63
CA ALA A 187 -22.14 -0.90 12.86
C ALA A 187 -22.51 0.56 12.58
N ALA A 188 -23.55 1.04 13.21
CA ALA A 188 -24.03 2.41 13.01
C ALA A 188 -23.16 3.44 13.73
N GLU A 189 -22.58 3.07 14.86
CA GLU A 189 -21.87 3.98 15.76
C GLU A 189 -20.36 3.89 15.58
N PRO A 190 -19.63 5.03 15.65
CA PRO A 190 -18.17 5.04 15.68
C PRO A 190 -17.65 4.25 16.89
N VAL A 191 -16.53 3.59 16.71
CA VAL A 191 -15.86 2.80 17.75
C VAL A 191 -14.63 3.54 18.24
N LEU A 192 -14.50 3.66 19.57
CA LEU A 192 -13.27 4.18 20.18
C LEU A 192 -12.12 3.22 19.88
N ARG A 193 -11.10 3.71 19.17
CA ARG A 193 -9.87 2.97 18.95
C ARG A 193 -8.79 3.43 19.92
N THR A 194 -8.10 2.46 20.52
CA THR A 194 -6.92 2.78 21.32
C THR A 194 -5.85 3.37 20.42
N ALA A 195 -5.25 4.49 20.82
CA ALA A 195 -4.15 5.09 20.08
C ALA A 195 -3.00 4.08 19.93
N ILE A 196 -2.47 3.98 18.73
CA ILE A 196 -1.28 3.19 18.46
C ILE A 196 -0.09 4.00 18.92
N LEU A 197 0.38 3.66 20.09
CA LEU A 197 1.55 4.28 20.69
C LEU A 197 2.83 3.65 20.14
N PRO A 198 3.93 4.44 20.11
CA PRO A 198 5.24 3.93 19.74
C PRO A 198 5.74 2.87 20.72
#